data_c7b24f97649d210b204549c4c591035e
#
_entry.id   c7b24f97649d210b204549c4c591035e
#
_cell.length_a   1.000
_cell.length_b   1.000
_cell.length_c   1.000
_cell.angle_alpha   90.00
_cell.angle_beta   90.00
_cell.angle_gamma   90.00
#
_symmetry.space_group_name_H-M   'P 1'
#
loop_
_entity.id
_entity.type
_entity.pdbx_description
1 polymer ?
#
loop_
_entity_poly.entity_id
_entity_poly.type
_entity_poly.pdbx_seq_one_letter_code
_entity_poly.pdbx_strand_id
1 'polypeptide(L)'
;MATKAPNDLNKLFYGDNLDVLRNSIADESVDLVYLDPPFNSNRNYSLLFKEKSGDQSQAQLEAFDDTWTWSHESETAYVEILKSAAPNQVKDALEAMRKLLGDNDVLAYLVMMTQRLLELHRVLNATGALYLHCDPTASHYLKIVLDAIFGGDNFRNEIIWQRTGSKGYQTRRLPNNHDVILGYQKSPASKWQLDAAFLAYDLNNLDPKTAGKYSQRDPDGRRYSLTDLTGPNDPRPNLTYEVMGVTRRWRWSRERMDEAIAQSLVIQPKPGGVPRYKRYLDDQRGKPLGDVWTDIAPLNSQAAERLGYPTQKPLKLLERLIALTTEEGDVVLDPFCGCGTTVDAAQRLGRKWIGIDITTLSVDLTDARLRHTYGEQIRDTYEMLGIPRD
;
A
#
# COMPACT_ATOMS: atom_id res chain seq x y z
N MET A 1 -25.30 25.28 -0.03
CA MET A 1 -24.15 24.39 0.21
C MET A 1 -23.43 24.92 1.44
N ALA A 2 -23.29 24.13 2.49
CA ALA A 2 -22.58 24.57 3.70
C ALA A 2 -21.09 24.68 3.33
N THR A 3 -20.50 25.85 3.52
CA THR A 3 -19.05 26.07 3.40
C THR A 3 -18.37 25.21 4.48
N LYS A 4 -17.57 24.22 4.07
CA LYS A 4 -16.72 23.44 5.01
C LYS A 4 -15.84 24.40 5.80
N ALA A 5 -15.64 24.09 7.08
CA ALA A 5 -14.71 24.85 7.90
C ALA A 5 -13.28 24.75 7.31
N PRO A 6 -12.43 25.79 7.44
CA PRO A 6 -11.08 25.82 6.84
C PRO A 6 -10.19 24.61 7.23
N ASN A 7 -10.43 23.98 8.37
CA ASN A 7 -9.68 22.80 8.83
C ASN A 7 -10.14 21.46 8.23
N ASP A 8 -11.14 21.45 7.34
CA ASP A 8 -11.73 20.21 6.80
C ASP A 8 -11.37 19.98 5.32
N LEU A 9 -10.59 20.87 4.71
CA LEU A 9 -10.14 20.76 3.33
C LEU A 9 -8.92 19.85 3.22
N ASN A 10 -8.83 19.13 2.10
CA ASN A 10 -7.60 18.45 1.71
C ASN A 10 -6.50 19.46 1.42
N LYS A 11 -5.24 19.06 1.42
CA LYS A 11 -4.10 19.97 1.28
C LYS A 11 -3.11 19.46 0.25
N LEU A 12 -2.68 20.34 -0.64
CA LEU A 12 -1.60 20.10 -1.59
C LEU A 12 -0.50 21.14 -1.34
N PHE A 13 0.65 20.70 -0.87
CA PHE A 13 1.77 21.56 -0.54
C PHE A 13 2.84 21.54 -1.63
N TYR A 14 3.32 22.73 -1.97
CA TYR A 14 4.58 22.95 -2.67
C TYR A 14 5.66 23.30 -1.63
N GLY A 15 6.76 22.53 -1.59
CA GLY A 15 7.87 22.78 -0.69
C GLY A 15 8.63 21.52 -0.27
N ASP A 16 9.74 21.70 0.45
CA ASP A 16 10.43 20.56 1.06
C ASP A 16 9.53 19.87 2.09
N ASN A 17 9.38 18.58 1.95
CA ASN A 17 8.47 17.80 2.79
C ASN A 17 8.90 17.76 4.26
N LEU A 18 10.20 17.85 4.59
CA LEU A 18 10.66 17.90 5.97
C LEU A 18 10.18 19.19 6.66
N ASP A 19 10.27 20.33 5.96
CA ASP A 19 9.81 21.62 6.46
C ASP A 19 8.27 21.63 6.61
N VAL A 20 7.55 21.12 5.61
CA VAL A 20 6.09 21.02 5.68
C VAL A 20 5.65 20.11 6.82
N LEU A 21 6.27 18.94 6.98
CA LEU A 21 5.98 18.00 8.07
C LEU A 21 6.17 18.66 9.44
N ARG A 22 7.29 19.35 9.64
CA ARG A 22 7.63 20.03 10.92
C ARG A 22 6.70 21.18 11.25
N ASN A 23 6.35 21.99 10.25
CA ASN A 23 5.70 23.28 10.48
C ASN A 23 4.19 23.27 10.25
N SER A 24 3.67 22.32 9.47
CA SER A 24 2.29 22.38 8.95
C SER A 24 1.44 21.14 9.27
N ILE A 25 2.06 20.02 9.67
CA ILE A 25 1.34 18.79 9.98
C ILE A 25 1.40 18.51 11.48
N ALA A 26 0.22 18.44 12.10
CA ALA A 26 0.10 18.21 13.53
C ALA A 26 0.51 16.77 13.92
N ASP A 27 0.90 16.59 15.18
CA ASP A 27 1.17 15.28 15.77
C ASP A 27 -0.10 14.42 15.68
N GLU A 28 0.07 13.12 15.43
CA GLU A 28 -1.00 12.10 15.46
C GLU A 28 -2.26 12.47 14.66
N SER A 29 -2.08 13.17 13.52
CA SER A 29 -3.17 13.67 12.68
C SER A 29 -3.39 12.88 11.38
N VAL A 30 -2.57 11.86 11.11
CA VAL A 30 -2.55 11.09 9.86
C VAL A 30 -2.85 9.61 10.15
N ASP A 31 -3.73 8.99 9.37
CA ASP A 31 -4.09 7.58 9.49
C ASP A 31 -3.22 6.66 8.63
N LEU A 32 -2.79 7.14 7.48
CA LEU A 32 -1.92 6.40 6.58
C LEU A 32 -0.87 7.31 5.97
N VAL A 33 0.37 6.87 6.02
CA VAL A 33 1.45 7.42 5.21
C VAL A 33 1.80 6.43 4.10
N TYR A 34 1.71 6.87 2.85
CA TYR A 34 2.35 6.20 1.73
C TYR A 34 3.45 7.11 1.21
N LEU A 35 4.64 6.57 1.00
CA LEU A 35 5.73 7.34 0.42
C LEU A 35 6.51 6.53 -0.63
N ASP A 36 6.82 7.19 -1.73
CA ASP A 36 7.60 6.68 -2.88
C ASP A 36 8.75 7.65 -3.16
N PRO A 37 9.76 7.69 -2.24
CA PRO A 37 10.87 8.63 -2.35
C PRO A 37 11.78 8.28 -3.53
N PRO A 38 12.60 9.23 -4.02
CA PRO A 38 13.65 8.93 -5.00
C PRO A 38 14.56 7.81 -4.47
N PHE A 39 14.89 6.83 -5.33
CA PHE A 39 15.54 5.57 -4.88
C PHE A 39 17.07 5.62 -4.87
N ASN A 40 17.69 6.77 -5.13
CA ASN A 40 19.14 6.90 -5.31
C ASN A 40 19.68 5.98 -6.45
N SER A 41 18.92 5.91 -7.55
CA SER A 41 19.22 5.00 -8.67
C SER A 41 20.27 5.56 -9.65
N ASN A 42 20.86 6.70 -9.35
CA ASN A 42 21.77 7.46 -10.24
C ASN A 42 21.16 7.78 -11.62
N ARG A 43 19.85 8.07 -11.64
CA ARG A 43 19.12 8.45 -12.85
C ARG A 43 18.54 9.84 -12.70
N ASN A 44 18.96 10.75 -13.55
CA ASN A 44 18.30 12.04 -13.69
C ASN A 44 17.00 11.84 -14.45
N TYR A 45 15.88 12.15 -13.84
CA TYR A 45 14.56 12.12 -14.46
C TYR A 45 14.30 13.48 -15.10
N SER A 46 14.57 13.59 -16.40
CA SER A 46 14.20 14.75 -17.21
C SER A 46 12.84 14.52 -17.88
N LEU A 47 11.91 15.43 -17.71
CA LEU A 47 10.63 15.43 -18.41
C LEU A 47 10.77 16.14 -19.75
N LEU A 48 10.65 15.38 -20.83
CA LEU A 48 10.56 15.94 -22.18
C LEU A 48 9.10 16.33 -22.44
N PHE A 49 8.78 17.61 -22.28
CA PHE A 49 7.54 18.18 -22.79
C PHE A 49 7.68 18.37 -24.31
N LYS A 50 6.81 17.71 -25.06
CA LYS A 50 6.53 18.10 -26.44
C LYS A 50 5.47 19.19 -26.42
N GLU A 51 5.83 20.38 -26.83
CA GLU A 51 4.83 21.40 -27.13
C GLU A 51 3.90 20.93 -28.26
N LYS A 52 2.67 21.45 -28.31
CA LYS A 52 1.71 21.13 -29.38
C LYS A 52 2.23 21.40 -30.79
N SER A 53 3.31 22.17 -30.94
CA SER A 53 4.02 22.46 -32.19
C SER A 53 4.94 21.33 -32.68
N GLY A 54 5.23 20.33 -31.84
CA GLY A 54 6.16 19.25 -32.17
C GLY A 54 7.64 19.60 -31.92
N ASP A 55 7.96 20.81 -31.53
CA ASP A 55 9.31 21.23 -31.16
C ASP A 55 9.68 20.83 -29.75
N GLN A 56 10.94 20.50 -29.53
CA GLN A 56 11.45 20.23 -28.18
C GLN A 56 11.48 21.57 -27.44
N SER A 57 10.65 21.69 -26.38
CA SER A 57 10.75 22.83 -25.47
C SER A 57 12.14 22.90 -24.88
N GLN A 58 12.79 24.08 -24.93
CA GLN A 58 14.09 24.34 -24.31
C GLN A 58 14.04 24.28 -22.77
N ALA A 59 12.87 24.17 -22.18
CA ALA A 59 12.65 23.94 -20.75
C ALA A 59 12.64 22.44 -20.45
N GLN A 60 13.82 21.83 -20.50
CA GLN A 60 14.08 20.54 -19.85
C GLN A 60 14.09 20.82 -18.35
N LEU A 61 12.93 20.76 -17.73
CA LEU A 61 12.81 20.83 -16.28
C LEU A 61 13.35 19.52 -15.72
N GLU A 62 14.49 19.58 -15.04
CA GLU A 62 14.93 18.51 -14.14
C GLU A 62 13.84 18.33 -13.09
N ALA A 63 13.05 17.24 -13.21
CA ALA A 63 11.93 17.01 -12.32
C ALA A 63 12.42 16.78 -10.88
N PHE A 64 13.53 16.10 -10.71
CA PHE A 64 14.34 16.00 -9.49
C PHE A 64 15.65 15.26 -9.80
N ASP A 65 16.68 15.54 -9.02
CA ASP A 65 17.93 14.78 -9.03
C ASP A 65 17.79 13.57 -8.09
N ASP A 66 17.85 12.35 -8.63
CA ASP A 66 17.82 11.09 -7.88
C ASP A 66 19.25 10.68 -7.46
N THR A 67 20.16 11.62 -7.40
CA THR A 67 21.56 11.40 -6.97
C THR A 67 21.80 12.09 -5.64
N TRP A 68 22.19 11.30 -4.66
CA TRP A 68 22.59 11.77 -3.34
C TRP A 68 24.10 11.62 -3.23
N THR A 69 24.77 12.66 -2.76
CA THR A 69 26.21 12.62 -2.49
C THR A 69 26.45 13.02 -1.04
N TRP A 70 27.44 12.38 -0.40
CA TRP A 70 27.81 12.80 0.95
C TRP A 70 28.40 14.22 0.89
N SER A 71 27.73 15.16 1.48
CA SER A 71 28.03 16.59 1.46
C SER A 71 28.11 17.15 2.87
N HIS A 72 28.45 18.43 2.98
CA HIS A 72 28.37 19.16 4.27
C HIS A 72 26.97 19.18 4.85
N GLU A 73 25.94 19.25 4.00
CA GLU A 73 24.54 19.20 4.43
C GLU A 73 24.17 17.82 4.98
N SER A 74 24.63 16.75 4.34
CA SER A 74 24.44 15.38 4.84
C SER A 74 25.13 15.15 6.19
N GLU A 75 26.37 15.69 6.36
CA GLU A 75 27.07 15.65 7.66
C GLU A 75 26.33 16.43 8.73
N THR A 76 25.84 17.63 8.40
CA THR A 76 25.05 18.46 9.32
C THR A 76 23.78 17.72 9.75
N ALA A 77 23.00 17.18 8.81
CA ALA A 77 21.80 16.41 9.08
C ALA A 77 22.09 15.17 9.94
N TYR A 78 23.18 14.46 9.67
CA TYR A 78 23.62 13.31 10.47
C TYR A 78 23.89 13.72 11.93
N VAL A 79 24.66 14.80 12.13
CA VAL A 79 24.98 15.30 13.46
C VAL A 79 23.73 15.82 14.19
N GLU A 80 22.82 16.46 13.48
CA GLU A 80 21.52 16.88 14.05
C GLU A 80 20.72 15.70 14.58
N ILE A 81 20.62 14.60 13.83
CA ILE A 81 19.91 13.40 14.30
C ILE A 81 20.56 12.86 15.59
N LEU A 82 21.89 12.75 15.61
CA LEU A 82 22.61 12.24 16.78
C LEU A 82 22.42 13.11 18.04
N LYS A 83 22.28 14.43 17.86
CA LYS A 83 22.05 15.40 18.96
C LYS A 83 20.57 15.57 19.32
N SER A 84 19.65 15.13 18.46
CA SER A 84 18.21 15.28 18.65
C SER A 84 17.67 14.38 19.77
N ALA A 85 16.36 14.51 20.05
CA ALA A 85 15.62 13.60 20.93
C ALA A 85 15.23 12.27 20.24
N ALA A 86 15.80 11.96 19.07
CA ALA A 86 15.54 10.69 18.39
C ALA A 86 15.88 9.47 19.28
N PRO A 87 15.15 8.35 19.15
CA PRO A 87 15.44 7.13 19.90
C PRO A 87 16.91 6.69 19.75
N ASN A 88 17.51 6.15 20.82
CA ASN A 88 18.90 5.68 20.76
C ASN A 88 19.14 4.63 19.69
N GLN A 89 18.15 3.74 19.46
CA GLN A 89 18.22 2.74 18.40
C GLN A 89 18.42 3.34 17.00
N VAL A 90 17.84 4.52 16.74
CA VAL A 90 18.01 5.23 15.45
C VAL A 90 19.44 5.77 15.35
N LYS A 91 19.99 6.35 16.42
CA LYS A 91 21.36 6.87 16.47
C LYS A 91 22.36 5.74 16.28
N ASP A 92 22.19 4.66 17.04
CA ASP A 92 23.05 3.47 16.98
C ASP A 92 23.02 2.82 15.56
N ALA A 93 21.84 2.75 14.93
CA ALA A 93 21.68 2.24 13.59
C ALA A 93 22.44 3.09 12.56
N LEU A 94 22.31 4.42 12.62
CA LEU A 94 23.02 5.32 11.72
C LEU A 94 24.54 5.29 11.93
N GLU A 95 25.02 5.24 13.18
CA GLU A 95 26.45 5.09 13.48
C GLU A 95 27.00 3.76 12.95
N ALA A 96 26.26 2.66 13.12
CA ALA A 96 26.64 1.35 12.60
C ALA A 96 26.70 1.36 11.05
N MET A 97 25.69 1.99 10.40
CA MET A 97 25.66 2.13 8.95
C MET A 97 26.85 2.99 8.43
N ARG A 98 27.18 4.09 9.11
CA ARG A 98 28.34 4.91 8.75
C ARG A 98 29.65 4.13 8.86
N LYS A 99 29.80 3.30 9.89
CA LYS A 99 30.96 2.40 10.04
C LYS A 99 31.02 1.33 8.96
N LEU A 100 29.88 0.84 8.50
CA LEU A 100 29.77 -0.22 7.50
C LEU A 100 29.97 0.31 6.07
N LEU A 101 29.32 1.42 5.74
CA LEU A 101 29.22 1.96 4.37
C LEU A 101 30.30 3.00 4.08
N GLY A 102 30.80 3.71 5.12
CA GLY A 102 31.56 4.93 4.96
C GLY A 102 30.69 6.12 4.55
N ASP A 103 31.32 7.27 4.35
CA ASP A 103 30.68 8.50 3.90
C ASP A 103 30.43 8.42 2.39
N ASN A 104 29.28 7.89 2.00
CA ASN A 104 28.89 7.66 0.62
C ASN A 104 27.43 8.06 0.33
N ASP A 105 27.04 7.91 -0.93
CA ASP A 105 25.71 8.30 -1.43
C ASP A 105 24.57 7.56 -0.73
N VAL A 106 24.76 6.27 -0.42
CA VAL A 106 23.76 5.48 0.28
C VAL A 106 23.53 6.00 1.71
N LEU A 107 24.61 6.33 2.41
CA LEU A 107 24.51 6.89 3.76
C LEU A 107 23.86 8.29 3.73
N ALA A 108 24.20 9.14 2.76
CA ALA A 108 23.56 10.44 2.57
C ALA A 108 22.04 10.30 2.39
N TYR A 109 21.62 9.36 1.54
CA TYR A 109 20.21 9.02 1.34
C TYR A 109 19.53 8.52 2.62
N LEU A 110 20.18 7.64 3.37
CA LEU A 110 19.62 7.11 4.63
C LEU A 110 19.47 8.20 5.70
N VAL A 111 20.40 9.14 5.78
CA VAL A 111 20.31 10.30 6.70
C VAL A 111 19.11 11.17 6.34
N MET A 112 18.97 11.53 5.06
CA MET A 112 17.84 12.30 4.53
C MET A 112 16.51 11.62 4.83
N MET A 113 16.43 10.31 4.57
CA MET A 113 15.21 9.53 4.83
C MET A 113 14.90 9.41 6.33
N THR A 114 15.94 9.26 7.18
CA THR A 114 15.74 9.13 8.64
C THR A 114 15.08 10.38 9.23
N GLN A 115 15.48 11.59 8.84
CA GLN A 115 14.83 12.83 9.30
C GLN A 115 13.33 12.81 8.96
N ARG A 116 12.98 12.43 7.74
CA ARG A 116 11.60 12.38 7.26
C ARG A 116 10.79 11.26 7.93
N LEU A 117 11.37 10.07 8.08
CA LEU A 117 10.71 8.95 8.73
C LEU A 117 10.43 9.20 10.22
N LEU A 118 11.28 9.94 10.92
CA LEU A 118 11.03 10.40 12.29
C LEU A 118 9.80 11.32 12.36
N GLU A 119 9.71 12.30 11.45
CA GLU A 119 8.57 13.19 11.37
C GLU A 119 7.29 12.46 10.94
N LEU A 120 7.39 11.53 9.99
CA LEU A 120 6.27 10.70 9.56
C LEU A 120 5.76 9.81 10.70
N HIS A 121 6.66 9.29 11.53
CA HIS A 121 6.27 8.59 12.75
C HIS A 121 5.56 9.53 13.75
N ARG A 122 5.99 10.78 13.91
CA ARG A 122 5.36 11.77 14.79
C ARG A 122 3.91 12.07 14.34
N VAL A 123 3.71 12.36 13.06
CA VAL A 123 2.40 12.77 12.53
C VAL A 123 1.40 11.60 12.41
N LEU A 124 1.89 10.37 12.38
CA LEU A 124 1.03 9.18 12.34
C LEU A 124 0.30 9.00 13.67
N ASN A 125 -1.02 8.80 13.64
CA ASN A 125 -1.80 8.50 14.84
C ASN A 125 -1.58 7.05 15.32
N ALA A 126 -2.03 6.73 16.54
CA ALA A 126 -1.81 5.42 17.16
C ALA A 126 -2.42 4.24 16.36
N THR A 127 -3.47 4.48 15.58
CA THR A 127 -4.12 3.49 14.74
C THR A 127 -3.60 3.44 13.31
N GLY A 128 -2.63 4.29 12.98
CA GLY A 128 -2.12 4.51 11.64
C GLY A 128 -1.12 3.46 11.16
N ALA A 129 -0.89 3.48 9.86
CA ALA A 129 0.07 2.62 9.17
C ALA A 129 0.97 3.43 8.22
N LEU A 130 2.13 2.87 7.88
CA LEU A 130 3.06 3.43 6.90
C LEU A 130 3.41 2.37 5.87
N TYR A 131 3.39 2.76 4.59
CA TYR A 131 3.94 1.99 3.48
C TYR A 131 5.05 2.77 2.79
N LEU A 132 6.27 2.26 2.85
CA LEU A 132 7.43 2.80 2.14
C LEU A 132 7.70 1.96 0.91
N HIS A 133 7.54 2.57 -0.27
CA HIS A 133 7.84 1.98 -1.56
C HIS A 133 9.30 2.27 -1.93
N CYS A 134 10.06 1.25 -2.26
CA CYS A 134 11.46 1.39 -2.65
C CYS A 134 11.89 0.27 -3.61
N ASP A 135 13.04 0.46 -4.21
CA ASP A 135 13.67 -0.60 -5.00
C ASP A 135 14.46 -1.57 -4.09
N PRO A 136 14.84 -2.76 -4.58
CA PRO A 136 15.62 -3.72 -3.80
C PRO A 136 17.01 -3.22 -3.37
N THR A 137 17.54 -2.15 -3.97
CA THR A 137 18.86 -1.60 -3.64
C THR A 137 18.86 -0.92 -2.28
N ALA A 138 17.80 -0.15 -2.00
CA ALA A 138 17.67 0.63 -0.76
C ALA A 138 16.87 -0.10 0.33
N SER A 139 16.00 -1.05 -0.03
CA SER A 139 15.00 -1.66 0.87
C SER A 139 15.61 -2.24 2.14
N HIS A 140 16.74 -2.94 2.04
CA HIS A 140 17.35 -3.59 3.20
C HIS A 140 17.88 -2.61 4.25
N TYR A 141 18.46 -1.49 3.81
CA TYR A 141 18.94 -0.43 4.72
C TYR A 141 17.77 0.36 5.31
N LEU A 142 16.77 0.70 4.50
CA LEU A 142 15.56 1.38 4.96
C LEU A 142 14.78 0.53 5.96
N LYS A 143 14.77 -0.80 5.80
CA LYS A 143 14.16 -1.72 6.77
C LYS A 143 14.80 -1.58 8.15
N ILE A 144 16.13 -1.46 8.24
CA ILE A 144 16.84 -1.29 9.52
C ILE A 144 16.47 0.06 10.17
N VAL A 145 16.40 1.12 9.37
CA VAL A 145 16.00 2.45 9.87
C VAL A 145 14.55 2.42 10.38
N LEU A 146 13.65 1.79 9.63
CA LEU A 146 12.25 1.64 10.04
C LEU A 146 12.10 0.80 11.30
N ASP A 147 12.86 -0.29 11.46
CA ASP A 147 12.89 -1.09 12.69
C ASP A 147 13.36 -0.26 13.89
N ALA A 148 14.35 0.63 13.68
CA ALA A 148 14.85 1.50 14.73
C ALA A 148 13.84 2.59 15.14
N ILE A 149 12.97 3.05 14.21
CA ILE A 149 11.98 4.10 14.45
C ILE A 149 10.66 3.51 14.98
N PHE A 150 10.13 2.50 14.31
CA PHE A 150 8.80 1.92 14.59
C PHE A 150 8.85 0.75 15.58
N GLY A 151 10.02 0.12 15.75
CA GLY A 151 10.17 -1.17 16.42
C GLY A 151 9.93 -2.35 15.49
N GLY A 152 10.77 -3.38 15.55
CA GLY A 152 10.67 -4.57 14.69
C GLY A 152 9.34 -5.32 14.83
N ASP A 153 8.72 -5.30 16.02
CA ASP A 153 7.41 -5.93 16.30
C ASP A 153 6.25 -5.24 15.54
N ASN A 154 6.45 -4.01 15.11
CA ASN A 154 5.47 -3.25 14.33
C ASN A 154 5.61 -3.42 12.81
N PHE A 155 6.57 -4.20 12.36
CA PHE A 155 6.67 -4.62 10.96
C PHE A 155 5.52 -5.56 10.60
N ARG A 156 4.83 -5.26 9.50
CA ARG A 156 3.68 -6.05 9.03
C ARG A 156 4.06 -6.97 7.88
N ASN A 157 4.49 -6.39 6.77
CA ASN A 157 4.82 -7.15 5.57
C ASN A 157 5.91 -6.45 4.75
N GLU A 158 6.69 -7.25 4.05
CA GLU A 158 7.39 -6.87 2.84
C GLU A 158 6.53 -7.31 1.66
N ILE A 159 5.95 -6.34 0.95
CA ILE A 159 5.14 -6.61 -0.24
C ILE A 159 6.05 -6.51 -1.46
N ILE A 160 6.05 -7.56 -2.27
CA ILE A 160 6.79 -7.62 -3.53
C ILE A 160 5.83 -7.32 -4.68
N TRP A 161 5.95 -6.16 -5.29
CA TRP A 161 5.16 -5.82 -6.47
C TRP A 161 5.94 -6.04 -7.75
N GLN A 162 5.43 -6.88 -8.63
CA GLN A 162 6.01 -7.12 -9.95
C GLN A 162 5.71 -5.94 -10.87
N ARG A 163 6.68 -5.01 -10.99
CA ARG A 163 6.54 -3.79 -11.81
C ARG A 163 6.82 -4.00 -13.29
N THR A 164 7.47 -5.08 -13.69
CA THR A 164 7.76 -5.38 -15.10
C THR A 164 7.99 -6.87 -15.32
N GLY A 165 7.81 -7.33 -16.54
CA GLY A 165 8.25 -8.65 -16.95
C GLY A 165 9.75 -8.68 -17.26
N SER A 166 10.35 -9.87 -17.25
CA SER A 166 11.75 -10.05 -17.67
C SER A 166 11.92 -9.68 -19.14
N LYS A 167 12.79 -8.73 -19.44
CA LYS A 167 13.11 -8.29 -20.81
C LYS A 167 14.54 -8.63 -21.16
N GLY A 168 14.71 -9.41 -22.22
CA GLY A 168 16.03 -9.74 -22.78
C GLY A 168 16.89 -10.66 -21.92
N TYR A 169 18.07 -10.98 -22.43
CA TYR A 169 19.06 -11.80 -21.74
C TYR A 169 19.96 -10.95 -20.85
N GLN A 170 20.04 -11.32 -19.57
CA GLN A 170 21.03 -10.78 -18.65
C GLN A 170 22.16 -11.80 -18.53
N THR A 171 23.37 -11.42 -18.91
CA THR A 171 24.50 -12.35 -18.97
C THR A 171 25.19 -12.59 -17.64
N ARG A 172 24.95 -11.75 -16.61
CA ARG A 172 25.67 -11.81 -15.33
C ARG A 172 24.78 -11.81 -14.09
N ARG A 173 23.49 -11.42 -14.20
CA ARG A 173 22.53 -11.38 -13.09
C ARG A 173 21.11 -11.49 -13.60
N LEU A 174 20.18 -11.86 -12.72
CA LEU A 174 18.76 -11.80 -13.03
C LEU A 174 18.27 -10.34 -13.15
N PRO A 175 17.30 -10.05 -14.03
CA PRO A 175 16.72 -8.70 -14.12
C PRO A 175 15.92 -8.35 -12.86
N ASN A 176 15.99 -7.08 -12.45
CA ASN A 176 15.16 -6.55 -11.37
C ASN A 176 13.76 -6.26 -11.90
N ASN A 177 12.79 -7.11 -11.56
CA ASN A 177 11.43 -7.06 -12.06
C ASN A 177 10.42 -6.51 -11.07
N HIS A 178 10.85 -6.23 -9.85
CA HIS A 178 9.96 -5.87 -8.75
C HIS A 178 10.45 -4.66 -7.98
N ASP A 179 9.52 -4.04 -7.30
CA ASP A 179 9.77 -3.11 -6.23
C ASP A 179 9.31 -3.73 -4.90
N VAL A 180 9.82 -3.17 -3.81
CA VAL A 180 9.53 -3.58 -2.43
C VAL A 180 8.68 -2.51 -1.77
N ILE A 181 7.63 -2.91 -1.05
CA ILE A 181 6.84 -2.00 -0.23
C ILE A 181 6.91 -2.51 1.21
N LEU A 182 7.58 -1.75 2.07
CA LEU A 182 7.73 -2.06 3.50
C LEU A 182 6.54 -1.51 4.26
N GLY A 183 5.73 -2.40 4.86
CA GLY A 183 4.55 -2.04 5.63
C GLY A 183 4.81 -2.07 7.13
N TYR A 184 4.53 -0.96 7.82
CA TYR A 184 4.62 -0.83 9.27
C TYR A 184 3.30 -0.31 9.84
N GLN A 185 3.03 -0.72 11.06
CA GLN A 185 1.99 -0.13 11.91
C GLN A 185 2.62 0.84 12.91
N LYS A 186 1.84 1.85 13.36
CA LYS A 186 2.29 2.72 14.45
C LYS A 186 2.27 1.99 15.80
N SER A 187 1.26 1.16 16.03
CA SER A 187 1.06 0.39 17.25
C SER A 187 0.20 -0.85 16.98
N PRO A 188 0.06 -1.79 17.95
CA PRO A 188 -0.87 -2.90 17.83
C PRO A 188 -2.34 -2.53 17.62
N ALA A 189 -2.72 -1.27 17.89
CA ALA A 189 -4.06 -0.75 17.65
C ALA A 189 -4.32 -0.32 16.21
N SER A 190 -3.33 -0.43 15.32
CA SER A 190 -3.45 -0.01 13.91
C SER A 190 -4.57 -0.74 13.18
N LYS A 191 -5.29 0.00 12.35
CA LYS A 191 -6.42 -0.50 11.56
C LYS A 191 -5.97 -1.58 10.57
N TRP A 192 -6.86 -2.56 10.38
CA TRP A 192 -6.72 -3.57 9.34
C TRP A 192 -8.09 -3.94 8.79
N GLN A 193 -8.31 -3.67 7.52
CA GLN A 193 -9.58 -3.92 6.84
C GLN A 193 -9.57 -5.34 6.25
N LEU A 194 -10.12 -6.28 7.02
CA LEU A 194 -10.08 -7.69 6.64
C LEU A 194 -10.71 -7.98 5.26
N ASP A 195 -11.78 -7.29 4.90
CA ASP A 195 -12.46 -7.51 3.62
C ASP A 195 -11.63 -7.01 2.43
N ALA A 196 -10.84 -5.94 2.62
CA ALA A 196 -9.88 -5.46 1.62
C ALA A 196 -8.69 -6.43 1.40
N ALA A 197 -8.44 -7.35 2.34
CA ALA A 197 -7.42 -8.39 2.22
C ALA A 197 -7.88 -9.60 1.36
N PHE A 198 -8.96 -9.45 0.60
CA PHE A 198 -9.44 -10.46 -0.34
C PHE A 198 -9.68 -9.84 -1.72
N LEU A 199 -9.29 -10.57 -2.75
CA LEU A 199 -9.67 -10.29 -4.13
C LEU A 199 -11.02 -10.95 -4.41
N ALA A 200 -12.03 -10.15 -4.72
CA ALA A 200 -13.34 -10.67 -5.08
C ALA A 200 -13.24 -11.67 -6.26
N TYR A 201 -14.03 -12.74 -6.22
CA TYR A 201 -14.12 -13.66 -7.34
C TYR A 201 -14.89 -13.01 -8.49
N ASP A 202 -14.32 -13.06 -9.70
CA ASP A 202 -15.09 -12.82 -10.91
C ASP A 202 -15.91 -14.09 -11.21
N LEU A 203 -17.19 -14.07 -10.84
CA LEU A 203 -18.07 -15.24 -10.99
C LEU A 203 -18.28 -15.64 -12.47
N ASN A 204 -18.05 -14.72 -13.40
CA ASN A 204 -18.16 -14.97 -14.84
C ASN A 204 -16.88 -15.54 -15.45
N ASN A 205 -15.73 -15.27 -14.80
CA ASN A 205 -14.42 -15.67 -15.30
C ASN A 205 -13.53 -16.20 -14.16
N LEU A 206 -13.89 -17.36 -13.63
CA LEU A 206 -13.14 -18.00 -12.55
C LEU A 206 -11.83 -18.60 -13.06
N ASP A 207 -10.77 -18.44 -12.30
CA ASP A 207 -9.54 -19.18 -12.56
C ASP A 207 -9.77 -20.73 -12.47
N PRO A 208 -8.98 -21.55 -13.20
CA PRO A 208 -9.21 -23.00 -13.28
C PRO A 208 -9.19 -23.71 -11.93
N LYS A 209 -8.36 -23.24 -10.97
CA LYS A 209 -8.25 -23.83 -9.62
C LYS A 209 -9.52 -23.56 -8.82
N THR A 210 -10.02 -22.32 -8.83
CA THR A 210 -11.27 -21.95 -8.17
C THR A 210 -12.46 -22.63 -8.82
N ALA A 211 -12.54 -22.65 -10.15
CA ALA A 211 -13.60 -23.35 -10.88
C ALA A 211 -13.64 -24.85 -10.58
N GLY A 212 -12.47 -25.50 -10.48
CA GLY A 212 -12.35 -26.93 -10.11
C GLY A 212 -12.77 -27.20 -8.67
N LYS A 213 -12.38 -26.31 -7.72
CA LYS A 213 -12.77 -26.42 -6.31
C LYS A 213 -14.28 -26.26 -6.11
N TYR A 214 -14.92 -25.33 -6.81
CA TYR A 214 -16.36 -25.03 -6.77
C TYR A 214 -17.10 -25.57 -7.99
N SER A 215 -16.86 -26.87 -8.30
CA SER A 215 -17.41 -27.55 -9.50
C SER A 215 -18.86 -27.97 -9.33
N GLN A 216 -19.35 -28.11 -8.12
CA GLN A 216 -20.74 -28.50 -7.84
C GLN A 216 -21.68 -27.32 -8.07
N ARG A 217 -22.92 -27.60 -8.47
CA ARG A 217 -23.96 -26.58 -8.61
C ARG A 217 -25.26 -27.06 -7.99
N ASP A 218 -25.97 -26.17 -7.35
CA ASP A 218 -27.35 -26.39 -6.97
C ASP A 218 -28.32 -26.10 -8.13
N PRO A 219 -29.60 -26.52 -8.03
CA PRO A 219 -30.60 -26.26 -9.05
C PRO A 219 -30.80 -24.81 -9.45
N ASP A 220 -30.53 -23.88 -8.53
CA ASP A 220 -30.55 -22.42 -8.75
C ASP A 220 -29.27 -21.89 -9.46
N GLY A 221 -28.30 -22.78 -9.75
CA GLY A 221 -27.06 -22.45 -10.43
C GLY A 221 -25.90 -22.03 -9.53
N ARG A 222 -26.13 -21.83 -8.22
CA ARG A 222 -25.08 -21.45 -7.26
C ARG A 222 -23.98 -22.51 -7.20
N ARG A 223 -22.73 -22.06 -7.31
CA ARG A 223 -21.57 -22.96 -7.23
C ARG A 223 -21.16 -23.20 -5.77
N TYR A 224 -20.86 -24.46 -5.45
CA TYR A 224 -20.37 -24.82 -4.13
C TYR A 224 -19.24 -25.86 -4.16
N SER A 225 -18.49 -25.93 -3.06
CA SER A 225 -17.56 -27.01 -2.75
C SER A 225 -18.05 -27.78 -1.54
N LEU A 226 -17.67 -29.07 -1.46
CA LEU A 226 -17.98 -29.91 -0.31
C LEU A 226 -16.84 -29.91 0.69
N THR A 227 -17.11 -29.39 1.89
CA THR A 227 -16.16 -29.29 2.99
C THR A 227 -16.37 -30.41 3.99
N ASP A 228 -15.30 -31.01 4.45
CA ASP A 228 -15.32 -32.02 5.48
C ASP A 228 -15.68 -31.44 6.85
N LEU A 229 -16.64 -32.05 7.51
CA LEU A 229 -17.12 -31.70 8.84
C LEU A 229 -16.55 -32.58 9.96
N THR A 230 -15.70 -33.57 9.62
CA THR A 230 -15.09 -34.46 10.61
C THR A 230 -14.08 -33.69 11.46
N GLY A 231 -14.21 -33.78 12.77
CA GLY A 231 -13.31 -33.18 13.75
C GLY A 231 -12.00 -33.97 13.92
N PRO A 232 -10.95 -33.36 14.50
CA PRO A 232 -9.72 -34.07 14.84
C PRO A 232 -9.95 -35.11 15.95
N ASN A 233 -9.07 -36.11 16.07
CA ASN A 233 -9.14 -37.24 17.02
C ASN A 233 -8.72 -36.83 18.44
N ASP A 234 -9.33 -35.82 19.06
CA ASP A 234 -9.13 -35.51 20.48
C ASP A 234 -10.42 -35.78 21.27
N PRO A 235 -10.39 -36.07 22.55
CA PRO A 235 -11.56 -36.49 23.33
C PRO A 235 -12.50 -35.31 23.61
N ARG A 236 -13.46 -35.09 22.71
CA ARG A 236 -14.59 -34.14 22.93
C ARG A 236 -15.91 -34.90 22.75
N PRO A 237 -16.42 -35.56 23.80
CA PRO A 237 -17.61 -36.42 23.71
C PRO A 237 -18.83 -35.66 23.19
N ASN A 238 -19.00 -34.38 23.53
CA ASN A 238 -20.14 -33.55 23.09
C ASN A 238 -20.20 -33.30 21.56
N LEU A 239 -19.12 -33.58 20.84
CA LEU A 239 -19.05 -33.44 19.39
C LEU A 239 -19.15 -34.79 18.65
N THR A 240 -19.33 -35.91 19.38
CA THR A 240 -19.50 -37.23 18.80
C THR A 240 -20.98 -37.63 18.84
N TYR A 241 -21.62 -37.60 17.69
CA TYR A 241 -23.02 -37.91 17.56
C TYR A 241 -23.36 -38.43 16.14
N GLU A 242 -24.57 -38.95 15.96
CA GLU A 242 -25.05 -39.42 14.67
C GLU A 242 -25.60 -38.28 13.82
N VAL A 243 -25.21 -38.26 12.53
CA VAL A 243 -25.73 -37.39 11.47
C VAL A 243 -26.03 -38.20 10.24
N MET A 244 -27.27 -38.22 9.77
CA MET A 244 -27.70 -38.97 8.55
C MET A 244 -27.23 -40.43 8.56
N GLY A 245 -27.35 -41.13 9.72
CA GLY A 245 -26.93 -42.53 9.84
C GLY A 245 -25.41 -42.75 10.03
N VAL A 246 -24.62 -41.71 10.15
CA VAL A 246 -23.17 -41.80 10.32
C VAL A 246 -22.79 -41.20 11.68
N THR A 247 -22.29 -42.05 12.58
CA THR A 247 -21.73 -41.61 13.87
C THR A 247 -20.27 -41.31 13.72
N ARG A 248 -19.90 -40.02 13.88
CA ARG A 248 -18.54 -39.55 13.89
C ARG A 248 -18.38 -38.38 14.84
N ARG A 249 -17.15 -38.00 15.07
CA ARG A 249 -16.83 -36.77 15.72
C ARG A 249 -16.85 -35.63 14.69
N TRP A 250 -17.63 -34.59 15.03
CA TRP A 250 -17.86 -33.46 14.12
C TRP A 250 -17.11 -32.22 14.61
N ARG A 251 -16.94 -31.23 13.72
CA ARG A 251 -16.36 -29.92 14.06
C ARG A 251 -17.38 -28.98 14.69
N TRP A 252 -18.67 -29.28 14.53
CA TRP A 252 -19.77 -28.44 14.97
C TRP A 252 -20.54 -29.09 16.10
N SER A 253 -21.22 -28.23 16.93
CA SER A 253 -22.20 -28.71 17.87
C SER A 253 -23.40 -29.32 17.15
N ARG A 254 -24.21 -30.08 17.87
CA ARG A 254 -25.39 -30.71 17.30
C ARG A 254 -26.40 -29.69 16.81
N GLU A 255 -26.63 -28.62 17.58
CA GLU A 255 -27.56 -27.55 17.23
C GLU A 255 -27.19 -26.91 15.88
N ARG A 256 -25.92 -26.52 15.73
CA ARG A 256 -25.41 -25.95 14.48
C ARG A 256 -25.51 -26.91 13.28
N MET A 257 -25.30 -28.20 13.55
CA MET A 257 -25.43 -29.22 12.51
C MET A 257 -26.87 -29.38 12.06
N ASP A 258 -27.82 -29.44 12.99
CA ASP A 258 -29.26 -29.60 12.73
C ASP A 258 -29.80 -28.36 11.97
N GLU A 259 -29.38 -27.15 12.34
CA GLU A 259 -29.69 -25.92 11.60
C GLU A 259 -29.19 -25.98 10.15
N ALA A 260 -27.95 -26.41 9.94
CA ALA A 260 -27.37 -26.53 8.60
C ALA A 260 -28.04 -27.62 7.75
N ILE A 261 -28.49 -28.71 8.35
CA ILE A 261 -29.28 -29.75 7.68
C ILE A 261 -30.64 -29.17 7.27
N ALA A 262 -31.34 -28.47 8.16
CA ALA A 262 -32.62 -27.84 7.87
C ALA A 262 -32.54 -26.85 6.70
N GLN A 263 -31.40 -26.17 6.55
CA GLN A 263 -31.11 -25.25 5.46
C GLN A 263 -30.59 -25.95 4.18
N SER A 264 -30.54 -27.29 4.16
CA SER A 264 -29.98 -28.09 3.04
C SER A 264 -28.50 -27.77 2.72
N LEU A 265 -27.77 -27.26 3.71
CA LEU A 265 -26.35 -26.97 3.61
C LEU A 265 -25.45 -28.17 3.91
N VAL A 266 -25.98 -29.19 4.58
CA VAL A 266 -25.30 -30.47 4.84
C VAL A 266 -25.94 -31.57 4.02
N ILE A 267 -25.17 -32.25 3.22
CA ILE A 267 -25.62 -33.31 2.34
C ILE A 267 -24.74 -34.57 2.43
N GLN A 268 -25.30 -35.71 2.15
CA GLN A 268 -24.54 -36.92 1.87
C GLN A 268 -24.29 -37.06 0.36
N PRO A 269 -23.05 -36.92 -0.12
CA PRO A 269 -22.73 -37.04 -1.55
C PRO A 269 -22.99 -38.43 -2.12
N LYS A 270 -22.98 -39.44 -1.25
CA LYS A 270 -23.32 -40.85 -1.57
C LYS A 270 -24.16 -41.41 -0.44
N PRO A 271 -25.14 -42.25 -0.69
CA PRO A 271 -25.92 -42.94 0.33
C PRO A 271 -25.02 -43.63 1.37
N GLY A 272 -25.25 -43.37 2.66
CA GLY A 272 -24.40 -43.88 3.74
C GLY A 272 -22.98 -43.27 3.85
N GLY A 273 -22.63 -42.34 2.99
CA GLY A 273 -21.35 -41.64 3.03
C GLY A 273 -21.30 -40.57 4.12
N VAL A 274 -20.08 -40.07 4.41
CA VAL A 274 -19.89 -39.03 5.41
C VAL A 274 -20.55 -37.72 4.96
N PRO A 275 -21.47 -37.13 5.76
CA PRO A 275 -22.05 -35.84 5.49
C PRO A 275 -21.02 -34.74 5.31
N ARG A 276 -21.25 -33.84 4.35
CA ARG A 276 -20.37 -32.75 3.99
C ARG A 276 -21.15 -31.44 3.89
N TYR A 277 -20.46 -30.33 4.21
CA TYR A 277 -21.04 -28.99 4.17
C TYR A 277 -20.86 -28.38 2.78
N LYS A 278 -21.93 -27.82 2.22
CA LYS A 278 -21.91 -26.99 1.02
C LYS A 278 -21.36 -25.62 1.34
N ARG A 279 -20.18 -25.32 0.83
CA ARG A 279 -19.57 -23.99 0.94
C ARG A 279 -19.75 -23.27 -0.38
N TYR A 280 -20.68 -22.32 -0.42
CA TYR A 280 -20.96 -21.58 -1.64
C TYR A 280 -19.84 -20.58 -1.97
N LEU A 281 -19.59 -20.39 -3.27
CA LEU A 281 -18.55 -19.50 -3.78
C LEU A 281 -18.91 -18.03 -3.54
N ASP A 282 -20.16 -17.67 -3.79
CA ASP A 282 -20.72 -16.32 -3.62
C ASP A 282 -20.84 -15.87 -2.16
N ASP A 283 -20.81 -16.80 -1.19
CA ASP A 283 -20.70 -16.47 0.24
C ASP A 283 -19.23 -16.26 0.68
N GLN A 284 -18.26 -16.45 -0.19
CA GLN A 284 -16.86 -16.28 0.17
C GLN A 284 -16.41 -14.83 -0.08
N ARG A 285 -15.60 -14.29 0.81
CA ARG A 285 -15.00 -12.95 0.67
C ARG A 285 -14.17 -12.79 -0.60
N GLY A 286 -13.62 -13.89 -1.13
CA GLY A 286 -12.72 -13.87 -2.28
C GLY A 286 -11.46 -14.71 -2.07
N LYS A 287 -10.48 -14.49 -2.92
CA LYS A 287 -9.14 -15.09 -2.80
C LYS A 287 -8.31 -14.25 -1.84
N PRO A 288 -7.76 -14.81 -0.75
CA PRO A 288 -6.88 -14.06 0.14
C PRO A 288 -5.71 -13.45 -0.61
N LEU A 289 -5.40 -12.18 -0.30
CA LEU A 289 -4.18 -11.53 -0.77
C LEU A 289 -2.96 -12.16 -0.08
N GLY A 290 -1.91 -12.37 -0.86
CA GLY A 290 -0.57 -12.61 -0.33
C GLY A 290 0.26 -11.33 -0.42
N ASP A 291 1.53 -11.44 -0.06
CA ASP A 291 2.52 -10.36 -0.10
C ASP A 291 3.29 -10.27 -1.43
N VAL A 292 3.03 -11.18 -2.37
CA VAL A 292 3.59 -11.14 -3.74
C VAL A 292 2.49 -10.76 -4.72
N TRP A 293 2.57 -9.53 -5.27
CA TRP A 293 1.56 -8.95 -6.15
C TRP A 293 1.99 -8.96 -7.60
N THR A 294 1.39 -9.84 -8.37
CA THR A 294 1.61 -10.00 -9.82
C THR A 294 0.38 -9.64 -10.63
N ASP A 295 -0.73 -9.36 -9.97
CA ASP A 295 -2.05 -9.09 -10.56
C ASP A 295 -2.30 -7.61 -10.86
N ILE A 296 -1.40 -6.72 -10.41
CA ILE A 296 -1.41 -5.30 -10.74
C ILE A 296 -0.34 -5.04 -11.79
N ALA A 297 -0.79 -4.86 -13.03
CA ALA A 297 0.11 -4.58 -14.13
C ALA A 297 0.76 -3.18 -13.99
N PRO A 298 2.03 -3.01 -14.41
CA PRO A 298 2.64 -1.69 -14.52
C PRO A 298 1.93 -0.85 -15.58
N LEU A 299 2.05 0.49 -15.47
CA LEU A 299 1.51 1.40 -16.45
C LEU A 299 2.24 1.24 -17.79
N ASN A 300 1.54 0.77 -18.80
CA ASN A 300 2.06 0.74 -20.16
C ASN A 300 1.94 2.12 -20.84
N SER A 301 2.58 2.28 -22.00
CA SER A 301 2.59 3.56 -22.74
C SER A 301 1.21 4.01 -23.23
N GLN A 302 0.22 3.13 -23.27
CA GLN A 302 -1.13 3.38 -23.76
C GLN A 302 -2.18 3.41 -22.64
N ALA A 303 -1.76 3.31 -21.37
CA ALA A 303 -2.70 3.34 -20.25
C ALA A 303 -3.37 4.71 -20.16
N ALA A 304 -4.71 4.74 -20.08
CA ALA A 304 -5.50 5.98 -20.03
C ALA A 304 -5.14 6.87 -18.81
N GLU A 305 -4.73 6.27 -17.70
CA GLU A 305 -4.30 6.99 -16.48
C GLU A 305 -2.87 7.56 -16.56
N ARG A 306 -2.14 7.32 -17.66
CA ARG A 306 -0.74 7.73 -17.78
C ARG A 306 -0.64 9.22 -18.11
N LEU A 307 -0.01 9.99 -17.21
CA LEU A 307 0.23 11.43 -17.38
C LEU A 307 1.61 11.75 -18.00
N GLY A 308 2.43 10.74 -18.29
CA GLY A 308 3.79 10.96 -18.79
C GLY A 308 4.83 11.18 -17.68
N TYR A 309 4.44 11.21 -16.41
CA TYR A 309 5.36 11.32 -15.29
C TYR A 309 6.19 10.01 -15.15
N PRO A 310 7.55 10.10 -15.08
CA PRO A 310 8.43 8.93 -15.25
C PRO A 310 8.23 7.82 -14.23
N THR A 311 7.90 8.17 -12.99
CA THR A 311 7.79 7.25 -11.84
C THR A 311 6.35 6.98 -11.43
N GLN A 312 5.38 7.35 -12.28
CA GLN A 312 3.96 7.17 -11.96
C GLN A 312 3.63 5.71 -11.64
N LYS A 313 3.02 5.49 -10.46
CA LYS A 313 2.53 4.18 -10.03
C LYS A 313 1.09 3.94 -10.52
N PRO A 314 0.66 2.69 -10.73
CA PRO A 314 -0.72 2.37 -11.06
C PRO A 314 -1.68 2.78 -9.94
N LEU A 315 -2.80 3.40 -10.28
CA LEU A 315 -3.83 3.80 -9.33
C LEU A 315 -4.31 2.63 -8.46
N LYS A 316 -4.53 1.47 -9.07
CA LYS A 316 -4.97 0.24 -8.39
C LYS A 316 -4.02 -0.23 -7.29
N LEU A 317 -2.71 0.08 -7.40
CA LEU A 317 -1.72 -0.24 -6.37
C LEU A 317 -2.00 0.57 -5.10
N LEU A 318 -2.22 1.88 -5.27
CA LEU A 318 -2.47 2.80 -4.18
C LEU A 318 -3.86 2.56 -3.56
N GLU A 319 -4.89 2.34 -4.38
CA GLU A 319 -6.23 1.99 -3.90
C GLU A 319 -6.18 0.75 -2.99
N ARG A 320 -5.42 -0.29 -3.37
CA ARG A 320 -5.27 -1.49 -2.55
C ARG A 320 -4.59 -1.21 -1.22
N LEU A 321 -3.46 -0.49 -1.20
CA LEU A 321 -2.75 -0.16 0.02
C LEU A 321 -3.61 0.69 0.97
N ILE A 322 -4.29 1.70 0.44
CA ILE A 322 -5.18 2.58 1.19
C ILE A 322 -6.34 1.78 1.79
N ALA A 323 -7.00 0.93 0.98
CA ALA A 323 -8.13 0.14 1.44
C ALA A 323 -7.79 -0.86 2.55
N LEU A 324 -6.54 -1.37 2.60
CA LEU A 324 -6.11 -2.35 3.62
C LEU A 324 -6.06 -1.76 5.04
N THR A 325 -5.78 -0.47 5.18
CA THR A 325 -5.43 0.13 6.49
C THR A 325 -6.20 1.39 6.84
N THR A 326 -7.15 1.80 6.00
CA THR A 326 -7.96 3.00 6.24
C THR A 326 -9.45 2.78 6.03
N GLU A 327 -10.26 3.66 6.59
CA GLU A 327 -11.70 3.77 6.41
C GLU A 327 -12.05 5.10 5.74
N GLU A 328 -13.31 5.26 5.29
CA GLU A 328 -13.80 6.51 4.73
C GLU A 328 -13.66 7.66 5.74
N GLY A 329 -13.13 8.80 5.29
CA GLY A 329 -12.86 9.97 6.11
C GLY A 329 -11.47 9.99 6.78
N ASP A 330 -10.72 8.87 6.79
CA ASP A 330 -9.34 8.82 7.28
C ASP A 330 -8.41 9.69 6.42
N VAL A 331 -7.31 10.15 7.02
CA VAL A 331 -6.33 11.04 6.38
C VAL A 331 -5.16 10.24 5.83
N VAL A 332 -4.95 10.34 4.53
CA VAL A 332 -3.81 9.76 3.79
C VAL A 332 -2.80 10.85 3.48
N LEU A 333 -1.54 10.66 3.87
CA LEU A 333 -0.42 11.56 3.59
C LEU A 333 0.54 10.91 2.58
N ASP A 334 0.87 11.65 1.51
CA ASP A 334 1.97 11.32 0.60
C ASP A 334 2.97 12.48 0.56
N PRO A 335 4.14 12.32 1.21
CA PRO A 335 5.15 13.38 1.27
C PRO A 335 6.03 13.48 0.01
N PHE A 336 5.82 12.60 -0.97
CA PHE A 336 6.50 12.58 -2.28
C PHE A 336 5.46 12.36 -3.39
N CYS A 337 4.41 13.19 -3.43
CA CYS A 337 3.18 12.86 -4.15
C CYS A 337 3.32 12.84 -5.68
N GLY A 338 4.38 13.40 -6.24
CA GLY A 338 4.65 13.40 -7.68
C GLY A 338 3.43 13.88 -8.49
N CYS A 339 2.97 13.07 -9.43
CA CYS A 339 1.78 13.37 -10.22
C CYS A 339 0.44 13.01 -9.54
N GLY A 340 0.42 12.84 -8.20
CA GLY A 340 -0.80 12.74 -7.40
C GLY A 340 -1.56 11.41 -7.51
N THR A 341 -0.89 10.28 -7.77
CA THR A 341 -1.59 8.99 -7.86
C THR A 341 -2.20 8.58 -6.51
N THR A 342 -1.47 8.78 -5.40
CA THR A 342 -1.96 8.50 -4.05
C THR A 342 -3.12 9.43 -3.68
N VAL A 343 -3.01 10.70 -4.05
CA VAL A 343 -4.04 11.73 -3.84
C VAL A 343 -5.35 11.34 -4.56
N ASP A 344 -5.26 10.94 -5.83
CA ASP A 344 -6.40 10.46 -6.61
C ASP A 344 -7.02 9.19 -6.02
N ALA A 345 -6.18 8.21 -5.60
CA ALA A 345 -6.65 6.99 -4.96
C ALA A 345 -7.39 7.28 -3.65
N ALA A 346 -6.85 8.16 -2.81
CA ALA A 346 -7.49 8.57 -1.56
C ALA A 346 -8.83 9.28 -1.81
N GLN A 347 -8.86 10.20 -2.77
CA GLN A 347 -10.07 10.91 -3.19
C GLN A 347 -11.17 9.94 -3.68
N ARG A 348 -10.83 8.97 -4.51
CA ARG A 348 -11.76 7.92 -5.02
C ARG A 348 -12.37 7.09 -3.92
N LEU A 349 -11.58 6.78 -2.91
CA LEU A 349 -11.99 5.95 -1.79
C LEU A 349 -12.68 6.75 -0.65
N GLY A 350 -12.94 8.05 -0.85
CA GLY A 350 -13.59 8.88 0.17
C GLY A 350 -12.69 9.20 1.38
N ARG A 351 -11.36 9.12 1.22
CA ARG A 351 -10.40 9.51 2.24
C ARG A 351 -10.07 10.99 2.09
N LYS A 352 -9.73 11.63 3.20
CA LYS A 352 -9.02 12.91 3.18
C LYS A 352 -7.57 12.66 2.76
N TRP A 353 -6.93 13.68 2.19
CA TRP A 353 -5.56 13.53 1.74
C TRP A 353 -4.73 14.80 1.92
N ILE A 354 -3.43 14.57 2.09
CA ILE A 354 -2.39 15.59 2.11
C ILE A 354 -1.31 15.13 1.13
N GLY A 355 -1.05 15.91 0.10
CA GLY A 355 0.05 15.69 -0.85
C GLY A 355 1.13 16.76 -0.66
N ILE A 356 2.39 16.37 -0.72
CA ILE A 356 3.53 17.30 -0.65
C ILE A 356 4.49 16.98 -1.79
N ASP A 357 4.94 18.00 -2.52
CA ASP A 357 6.01 17.85 -3.50
C ASP A 357 6.87 19.12 -3.59
N ILE A 358 8.15 18.92 -3.88
CA ILE A 358 9.11 20.02 -3.99
C ILE A 358 9.08 20.71 -5.35
N THR A 359 8.41 20.15 -6.35
CA THR A 359 8.36 20.70 -7.70
C THR A 359 6.99 21.30 -8.00
N THR A 360 6.96 22.49 -8.61
CA THR A 360 5.72 23.12 -9.11
C THR A 360 5.03 22.22 -10.12
N LEU A 361 5.80 21.57 -10.99
CA LEU A 361 5.28 20.65 -11.99
C LEU A 361 4.44 19.52 -11.38
N SER A 362 4.91 18.87 -10.30
CA SER A 362 4.17 17.81 -9.63
C SER A 362 2.86 18.32 -9.03
N VAL A 363 2.92 19.49 -8.41
CA VAL A 363 1.73 20.15 -7.86
C VAL A 363 0.71 20.48 -8.95
N ASP A 364 1.16 21.04 -10.07
CA ASP A 364 0.29 21.38 -11.23
C ASP A 364 -0.30 20.12 -11.88
N LEU A 365 0.50 19.05 -12.02
CA LEU A 365 0.02 17.77 -12.54
C LEU A 365 -1.02 17.12 -11.62
N THR A 366 -0.83 17.22 -10.31
CA THR A 366 -1.79 16.72 -9.32
C THR A 366 -3.11 17.50 -9.41
N ASP A 367 -3.06 18.84 -9.45
CA ASP A 367 -4.22 19.70 -9.63
C ASP A 367 -4.95 19.39 -10.95
N ALA A 368 -4.20 19.28 -12.05
CA ALA A 368 -4.77 18.96 -13.36
C ALA A 368 -5.42 17.56 -13.39
N ARG A 369 -4.81 16.55 -12.75
CA ARG A 369 -5.38 15.20 -12.61
C ARG A 369 -6.71 15.24 -11.88
N LEU A 370 -6.77 15.93 -10.74
CA LEU A 370 -8.00 16.02 -9.95
C LEU A 370 -9.11 16.72 -10.74
N ARG A 371 -8.82 17.86 -11.38
CA ARG A 371 -9.80 18.56 -12.20
C ARG A 371 -10.26 17.76 -13.41
N HIS A 372 -9.35 17.07 -14.08
CA HIS A 372 -9.70 16.20 -15.21
C HIS A 372 -10.61 15.03 -14.78
N THR A 373 -10.35 14.45 -13.62
CA THR A 373 -11.07 13.26 -13.13
C THR A 373 -12.44 13.61 -12.53
N TYR A 374 -12.52 14.71 -11.77
CA TYR A 374 -13.70 15.06 -10.95
C TYR A 374 -14.41 16.35 -11.38
N GLY A 375 -13.90 17.05 -12.40
CA GLY A 375 -14.40 18.36 -12.84
C GLY A 375 -13.83 19.51 -12.02
N GLU A 376 -14.01 20.76 -12.53
CA GLU A 376 -13.42 21.97 -11.94
C GLU A 376 -13.85 22.22 -10.48
N GLN A 377 -15.05 21.78 -10.09
CA GLN A 377 -15.60 21.95 -8.74
C GLN A 377 -14.79 21.25 -7.65
N ILE A 378 -13.95 20.28 -8.00
CA ILE A 378 -13.06 19.61 -7.05
C ILE A 378 -12.12 20.59 -6.36
N ARG A 379 -11.81 21.71 -7.01
CA ARG A 379 -10.97 22.79 -6.51
C ARG A 379 -11.47 23.40 -5.19
N ASP A 380 -12.77 23.34 -4.94
CA ASP A 380 -13.40 23.82 -3.71
C ASP A 380 -13.19 22.87 -2.52
N THR A 381 -12.57 21.70 -2.73
CA THR A 381 -12.39 20.64 -1.73
C THR A 381 -10.97 20.54 -1.18
N TYR A 382 -10.02 21.32 -1.69
CA TYR A 382 -8.64 21.34 -1.22
C TYR A 382 -7.98 22.70 -1.35
N GLU A 383 -6.94 22.91 -0.56
CA GLU A 383 -6.09 24.11 -0.60
C GLU A 383 -4.73 23.77 -1.23
N MET A 384 -4.21 24.69 -2.04
CA MET A 384 -2.82 24.67 -2.51
C MET A 384 -2.01 25.66 -1.69
N LEU A 385 -0.94 25.17 -1.05
CA LEU A 385 -0.16 25.90 -0.06
C LEU A 385 1.32 25.94 -0.47
N GLY A 386 2.03 27.00 -0.09
CA GLY A 386 3.46 27.15 -0.37
C GLY A 386 3.82 27.60 -1.79
N ILE A 387 2.85 27.74 -2.70
CA ILE A 387 3.11 28.21 -4.08
C ILE A 387 3.57 29.67 -4.03
N PRO A 388 4.71 30.02 -4.67
CA PRO A 388 5.12 31.41 -4.80
C PRO A 388 3.98 32.21 -5.46
N ARG A 389 3.58 33.33 -4.85
CA ARG A 389 2.68 34.28 -5.49
C ARG A 389 3.56 35.19 -6.35
N ASP A 390 3.35 35.16 -7.66
CA ASP A 390 3.92 36.12 -8.59
C ASP A 390 3.50 37.56 -8.23
#